data_4596cc0b20d3c06562ca4b2128cba0e0
#
_entry.id   4596cc0b20d3c06562ca4b2128cba0e0
#
_cell.length_a   1.000
_cell.length_b   1.000
_cell.length_c   1.000
_cell.angle_alpha   90.00
_cell.angle_beta   90.00
_cell.angle_gamma   90.00
#
_symmetry.space_group_name_H-M   'P 1'
#
loop_
_entity.id
_entity.type
_entity.pdbx_description
1 polymer ?
#
loop_
_entity_poly.entity_id
_entity_poly.type
_entity_poly.pdbx_seq_one_letter_code
_entity_poly.pdbx_strand_id
1 'polypeptide(L)'
;TVCTKPPMLSISVRPHRLSYEYIKESMEFVVNMPHSNMTKAVDYCGVKSGRTNDKIKEMGFTMKECRQINASYIDECPVAIECKVKQIIPLGTHDLIIADVLCSHIDESLMDEKGKIHFEEANLINYCHGEYYPMTKKSLGSFGYSVRKKKKKK
;
A
#
# COMPACT_ATOMS: atom_id res chain seq x y z
N THR A 1 0.61 8.58 4.78
CA THR A 1 0.69 8.78 6.26
C THR A 1 -0.25 9.91 6.67
N VAL A 2 -1.14 9.64 7.62
CA VAL A 2 -2.04 10.65 8.20
C VAL A 2 -1.52 11.09 9.57
N CYS A 3 -1.04 10.14 10.36
CA CYS A 3 -0.46 10.37 11.67
C CYS A 3 0.70 9.38 11.90
N THR A 4 1.70 9.77 12.69
CA THR A 4 2.84 8.89 13.01
C THR A 4 2.77 8.30 14.41
N LYS A 5 2.04 8.96 15.33
CA LYS A 5 1.84 8.50 16.72
C LYS A 5 0.42 8.85 17.17
N PRO A 6 -0.51 7.89 17.18
CA PRO A 6 -0.41 6.51 16.65
C PRO A 6 -0.23 6.47 15.12
N PRO A 7 0.31 5.37 14.56
CA PRO A 7 0.49 5.28 13.11
C PRO A 7 -0.86 5.12 12.40
N MET A 8 -1.13 5.99 11.44
CA MET A 8 -2.37 6.01 10.68
C MET A 8 -2.12 6.27 9.20
N LEU A 9 -2.96 5.70 8.37
CA LEU A 9 -3.04 6.00 6.94
C LEU A 9 -4.49 6.30 6.54
N SER A 10 -4.66 6.78 5.32
CA SER A 10 -5.98 6.94 4.71
C SER A 10 -6.02 6.39 3.30
N ILE A 11 -7.20 5.93 2.90
CA ILE A 11 -7.54 5.57 1.54
C ILE A 11 -8.83 6.28 1.13
N SER A 12 -9.02 6.49 -0.17
CA SER A 12 -10.27 7.01 -0.72
C SER A 12 -10.92 5.94 -1.60
N VAL A 13 -12.17 5.59 -1.30
CA VAL A 13 -12.90 4.53 -1.99
C VAL A 13 -14.27 5.03 -2.43
N ARG A 14 -14.68 4.68 -3.65
CA ARG A 14 -16.03 4.99 -4.11
C ARG A 14 -17.06 4.06 -3.44
N PRO A 15 -18.18 4.58 -2.89
CA PRO A 15 -19.16 3.76 -2.14
C PRO A 15 -19.79 2.62 -2.92
N HIS A 16 -19.85 2.71 -4.26
CA HIS A 16 -20.40 1.62 -5.09
C HIS A 16 -19.41 0.47 -5.38
N ARG A 17 -18.15 0.56 -4.95
CA ARG A 17 -17.16 -0.52 -5.13
C ARG A 17 -17.41 -1.64 -4.12
N LEU A 18 -17.22 -2.89 -4.56
CA LEU A 18 -17.35 -4.07 -3.70
C LEU A 18 -16.41 -4.00 -2.47
N SER A 19 -15.18 -3.52 -2.67
CA SER A 19 -14.23 -3.32 -1.56
C SER A 19 -14.74 -2.35 -0.50
N TYR A 20 -15.53 -1.34 -0.87
CA TYR A 20 -16.15 -0.43 0.10
C TYR A 20 -17.15 -1.16 1.00
N GLU A 21 -17.98 -2.06 0.42
CA GLU A 21 -18.94 -2.86 1.19
C GLU A 21 -18.21 -3.74 2.21
N TYR A 22 -17.18 -4.46 1.76
CA TYR A 22 -16.38 -5.30 2.64
C TYR A 22 -15.69 -4.51 3.76
N ILE A 23 -15.09 -3.36 3.44
CA ILE A 23 -14.45 -2.50 4.44
C ILE A 23 -15.48 -1.96 5.43
N LYS A 24 -16.66 -1.56 4.97
CA LYS A 24 -17.72 -1.04 5.84
C LYS A 24 -18.30 -2.12 6.76
N GLU A 25 -18.40 -3.35 6.30
CA GLU A 25 -18.89 -4.48 7.08
C GLU A 25 -17.87 -4.95 8.11
N SER A 26 -16.61 -5.18 7.70
CA SER A 26 -15.57 -5.72 8.57
C SER A 26 -14.89 -4.67 9.44
N MET A 27 -14.89 -3.40 9.01
CA MET A 27 -14.09 -2.31 9.57
C MET A 27 -12.58 -2.59 9.52
N GLU A 28 -12.15 -3.43 8.59
CA GLU A 28 -10.77 -3.89 8.42
C GLU A 28 -10.40 -3.94 6.94
N PHE A 29 -9.13 -3.73 6.61
CA PHE A 29 -8.61 -3.91 5.26
C PHE A 29 -7.08 -4.02 5.25
N VAL A 30 -6.55 -4.50 4.14
CA VAL A 30 -5.11 -4.54 3.88
C VAL A 30 -4.75 -3.63 2.72
N VAL A 31 -3.71 -2.83 2.89
CA VAL A 31 -3.05 -2.12 1.79
C VAL A 31 -1.91 -2.98 1.27
N ASN A 32 -2.10 -3.59 0.12
CA ASN A 32 -1.04 -4.30 -0.60
C ASN A 32 -0.31 -3.33 -1.51
N MET A 33 1.01 -3.23 -1.39
CA MET A 33 1.87 -2.36 -2.22
C MET A 33 2.57 -3.23 -3.26
N PRO A 34 2.11 -3.22 -4.53
CA PRO A 34 2.58 -4.15 -5.53
C PRO A 34 3.92 -3.76 -6.14
N HIS A 35 4.71 -4.76 -6.51
CA HIS A 35 5.91 -4.62 -7.34
C HIS A 35 5.56 -4.27 -8.79
N SER A 36 6.43 -3.58 -9.52
CA SER A 36 6.18 -3.11 -10.89
C SER A 36 5.92 -4.23 -11.91
N ASN A 37 6.40 -5.45 -11.68
CA ASN A 37 6.06 -6.60 -12.54
C ASN A 37 4.58 -7.02 -12.42
N MET A 38 3.87 -6.57 -11.38
CA MET A 38 2.45 -6.84 -11.15
C MET A 38 1.53 -5.81 -11.85
N THR A 39 2.06 -4.89 -12.67
CA THR A 39 1.28 -3.78 -13.29
C THR A 39 0.03 -4.28 -14.00
N LYS A 40 0.13 -5.37 -14.77
CA LYS A 40 -1.04 -5.98 -15.45
C LYS A 40 -2.12 -6.43 -14.47
N ALA A 41 -1.73 -7.03 -13.35
CA ALA A 41 -2.67 -7.49 -12.32
C ALA A 41 -3.31 -6.31 -11.59
N VAL A 42 -2.54 -5.24 -11.30
CA VAL A 42 -3.05 -4.01 -10.68
C VAL A 42 -4.10 -3.34 -11.57
N ASP A 43 -3.78 -3.16 -12.86
CA ASP A 43 -4.72 -2.60 -13.85
C ASP A 43 -5.99 -3.46 -13.96
N TYR A 44 -5.83 -4.76 -14.13
CA TYR A 44 -6.95 -5.71 -14.19
C TYR A 44 -7.86 -5.59 -12.96
N CYS A 45 -7.28 -5.58 -11.76
CA CYS A 45 -8.02 -5.44 -10.50
C CYS A 45 -8.75 -4.09 -10.38
N GLY A 46 -8.21 -3.03 -10.96
CA GLY A 46 -8.82 -1.71 -11.01
C GLY A 46 -10.02 -1.62 -11.96
N VAL A 47 -9.94 -2.30 -13.11
CA VAL A 47 -10.96 -2.26 -14.18
C VAL A 47 -12.09 -3.26 -13.91
N LYS A 48 -11.78 -4.52 -13.59
CA LYS A 48 -12.77 -5.58 -13.39
C LYS A 48 -13.44 -5.50 -12.03
N SER A 49 -14.70 -5.91 -11.96
CA SER A 49 -15.43 -5.97 -10.70
C SER A 49 -15.28 -7.35 -10.04
N GLY A 50 -15.02 -7.38 -8.73
CA GLY A 50 -15.04 -8.61 -7.94
C GLY A 50 -16.42 -9.23 -7.78
N ARG A 51 -17.50 -8.54 -8.21
CA ARG A 51 -18.87 -9.08 -8.23
C ARG A 51 -19.05 -10.13 -9.33
N THR A 52 -18.25 -10.04 -10.39
CA THR A 52 -18.39 -10.86 -11.61
C THR A 52 -17.12 -11.62 -11.98
N ASN A 53 -16.00 -11.35 -11.32
CA ASN A 53 -14.70 -11.92 -11.63
C ASN A 53 -13.99 -12.39 -10.36
N ASP A 54 -13.47 -13.61 -10.37
CA ASP A 54 -12.57 -14.10 -9.33
C ASP A 54 -11.13 -13.61 -9.59
N LYS A 55 -10.86 -12.39 -9.17
CA LYS A 55 -9.58 -11.73 -9.41
C LYS A 55 -8.39 -12.45 -8.78
N ILE A 56 -8.59 -13.12 -7.66
CA ILE A 56 -7.54 -13.89 -6.98
C ILE A 56 -7.10 -15.04 -7.86
N LYS A 57 -8.07 -15.85 -8.31
CA LYS A 57 -7.81 -16.99 -9.18
C LYS A 57 -7.28 -16.56 -10.56
N GLU A 58 -7.91 -15.54 -11.17
CA GLU A 58 -7.57 -15.10 -12.53
C GLU A 58 -6.17 -14.47 -12.60
N MET A 59 -5.71 -13.81 -11.54
CA MET A 59 -4.36 -13.23 -11.45
C MET A 59 -3.34 -14.16 -10.80
N GLY A 60 -3.78 -15.31 -10.28
CA GLY A 60 -2.92 -16.30 -9.65
C GLY A 60 -2.30 -15.82 -8.33
N PHE A 61 -3.04 -14.99 -7.56
CA PHE A 61 -2.54 -14.48 -6.29
C PHE A 61 -2.53 -15.55 -5.21
N THR A 62 -1.47 -15.56 -4.42
CA THR A 62 -1.36 -16.34 -3.19
C THR A 62 -1.84 -15.49 -2.02
N MET A 63 -2.90 -15.94 -1.35
CA MET A 63 -3.44 -15.23 -0.19
C MET A 63 -2.84 -15.79 1.09
N LYS A 64 -2.36 -14.91 1.98
CA LYS A 64 -1.89 -15.26 3.34
C LYS A 64 -2.72 -14.58 4.40
N GLU A 65 -2.95 -15.26 5.51
CA GLU A 65 -3.71 -14.73 6.65
C GLU A 65 -2.95 -13.57 7.33
N CYS A 66 -3.70 -12.56 7.72
CA CYS A 66 -3.22 -11.46 8.53
C CYS A 66 -2.97 -11.88 9.98
N ARG A 67 -2.19 -11.10 10.72
CA ARG A 67 -1.85 -11.38 12.14
C ARG A 67 -2.78 -10.68 13.12
N GLN A 68 -3.29 -9.49 12.76
CA GLN A 68 -4.02 -8.60 13.67
C GLN A 68 -5.47 -8.37 13.26
N ILE A 69 -5.85 -8.73 12.04
CA ILE A 69 -7.19 -8.55 11.49
C ILE A 69 -7.68 -9.83 10.83
N ASN A 70 -9.01 -9.96 10.69
CA ASN A 70 -9.63 -11.10 10.03
C ASN A 70 -9.73 -10.88 8.50
N ALA A 71 -8.58 -10.74 7.87
CA ALA A 71 -8.43 -10.56 6.43
C ALA A 71 -7.20 -11.33 5.92
N SER A 72 -6.98 -11.29 4.60
CA SER A 72 -5.78 -11.86 3.98
C SER A 72 -5.06 -10.80 3.15
N TYR A 73 -3.76 -10.96 3.00
CA TYR A 73 -2.92 -10.15 2.13
C TYR A 73 -2.39 -10.95 0.94
N ILE A 74 -1.94 -10.25 -0.10
CA ILE A 74 -1.36 -10.84 -1.30
C ILE A 74 0.13 -11.05 -1.08
N ASP A 75 0.59 -12.31 -1.09
CA ASP A 75 1.98 -12.70 -0.78
C ASP A 75 3.00 -12.15 -1.78
N GLU A 76 2.59 -11.99 -3.05
CA GLU A 76 3.44 -11.43 -4.10
C GLU A 76 3.72 -9.93 -3.94
N CYS A 77 3.02 -9.25 -3.03
CA CYS A 77 3.28 -7.85 -2.74
C CYS A 77 4.42 -7.69 -1.73
N PRO A 78 5.50 -6.97 -2.07
CA PRO A 78 6.66 -6.82 -1.18
C PRO A 78 6.34 -6.11 0.14
N VAL A 79 5.22 -5.41 0.21
CA VAL A 79 4.73 -4.78 1.44
C VAL A 79 3.22 -4.94 1.53
N ALA A 80 2.71 -5.35 2.69
CA ALA A 80 1.29 -5.34 3.02
C ALA A 80 1.08 -4.71 4.40
N ILE A 81 0.04 -3.89 4.54
CA ILE A 81 -0.23 -3.12 5.77
C ILE A 81 -1.64 -3.45 6.26
N GLU A 82 -1.73 -4.03 7.45
CA GLU A 82 -2.99 -4.35 8.11
C GLU A 82 -3.57 -3.11 8.79
N CYS A 83 -4.83 -2.83 8.47
CA CYS A 83 -5.49 -1.60 8.89
C CYS A 83 -6.84 -1.88 9.53
N LYS A 84 -7.13 -1.14 10.61
CA LYS A 84 -8.45 -1.09 11.24
C LYS A 84 -9.06 0.29 11.05
N VAL A 85 -10.28 0.32 10.49
CA VAL A 85 -10.99 1.57 10.22
C VAL A 85 -11.27 2.32 11.52
N LYS A 86 -10.90 3.58 11.55
CA LYS A 86 -11.17 4.50 12.66
C LYS A 86 -12.32 5.44 12.33
N GLN A 87 -12.36 5.95 11.09
CA GLN A 87 -13.36 6.91 10.66
C GLN A 87 -13.61 6.81 9.16
N ILE A 88 -14.85 6.96 8.75
CA ILE A 88 -15.26 7.10 7.35
C ILE A 88 -15.89 8.47 7.19
N ILE A 89 -15.38 9.27 6.26
CA ILE A 89 -15.80 10.66 5.99
C ILE A 89 -16.34 10.73 4.56
N PRO A 90 -17.66 10.93 4.38
CA PRO A 90 -18.23 11.14 3.04
C PRO A 90 -17.75 12.45 2.42
N LEU A 91 -17.20 12.38 1.20
CA LEU A 91 -16.69 13.55 0.46
C LEU A 91 -17.41 13.76 -0.90
N GLY A 92 -18.51 13.05 -1.15
CA GLY A 92 -19.24 13.09 -2.41
C GLY A 92 -18.98 11.86 -3.28
N THR A 93 -18.11 11.92 -4.30
CA THR A 93 -17.84 10.77 -5.17
C THR A 93 -17.03 9.66 -4.51
N HIS A 94 -16.28 9.97 -3.47
CA HIS A 94 -15.46 9.06 -2.68
C HIS A 94 -15.68 9.33 -1.20
N ASP A 95 -15.53 8.29 -0.40
CA ASP A 95 -15.40 8.42 1.04
C ASP A 95 -13.92 8.29 1.42
N LEU A 96 -13.46 9.18 2.30
CA LEU A 96 -12.13 9.10 2.90
C LEU A 96 -12.21 8.19 4.12
N ILE A 97 -11.43 7.12 4.11
CA ILE A 97 -11.33 6.14 5.19
C ILE A 97 -10.01 6.36 5.91
N ILE A 98 -10.07 6.76 7.18
CA ILE A 98 -8.92 6.87 8.07
C ILE A 98 -8.82 5.59 8.89
N ALA A 99 -7.64 5.01 8.95
CA ALA A 99 -7.42 3.74 9.63
C ALA A 99 -6.13 3.75 10.47
N ASP A 100 -6.18 3.07 11.61
CA ASP A 100 -5.01 2.74 12.40
C ASP A 100 -4.21 1.62 11.71
N VAL A 101 -2.90 1.75 11.67
CA VAL A 101 -1.98 0.71 11.18
C VAL A 101 -1.66 -0.21 12.34
N LEU A 102 -2.00 -1.50 12.21
CA LEU A 102 -1.82 -2.49 13.26
C LEU A 102 -0.57 -3.35 13.06
N CYS A 103 -0.29 -3.73 11.81
CA CYS A 103 0.85 -4.57 11.43
C CYS A 103 1.32 -4.21 10.03
N SER A 104 2.61 -4.46 9.75
CA SER A 104 3.17 -4.38 8.40
C SER A 104 3.96 -5.65 8.11
N HIS A 105 3.64 -6.29 6.98
CA HIS A 105 4.41 -7.39 6.41
C HIS A 105 5.36 -6.82 5.37
N ILE A 106 6.61 -7.23 5.43
CA ILE A 106 7.67 -6.76 4.54
C ILE A 106 8.45 -7.97 4.08
N ASP A 107 8.69 -8.06 2.77
CA ASP A 107 9.53 -9.11 2.19
C ASP A 107 10.94 -9.06 2.80
N GLU A 108 11.44 -10.20 3.28
CA GLU A 108 12.75 -10.31 3.94
C GLU A 108 13.90 -9.84 3.03
N SER A 109 13.76 -9.98 1.71
CA SER A 109 14.75 -9.48 0.74
C SER A 109 14.94 -7.97 0.77
N LEU A 110 13.99 -7.23 1.33
CA LEU A 110 14.06 -5.77 1.51
C LEU A 110 14.77 -5.36 2.81
N MET A 111 15.15 -6.29 3.66
CA MET A 111 15.84 -6.00 4.92
C MET A 111 17.31 -6.39 4.88
N ASP A 112 18.19 -5.53 5.39
CA ASP A 112 19.59 -5.88 5.60
C ASP A 112 19.80 -6.57 6.97
N GLU A 113 21.02 -7.10 7.19
CA GLU A 113 21.41 -7.76 8.43
C GLU A 113 21.26 -6.90 9.69
N LYS A 114 21.14 -5.59 9.54
CA LYS A 114 20.93 -4.62 10.63
C LYS A 114 19.46 -4.30 10.86
N GLY A 115 18.55 -4.93 10.11
CA GLY A 115 17.12 -4.70 10.17
C GLY A 115 16.66 -3.39 9.50
N LYS A 116 17.50 -2.76 8.69
CA LYS A 116 17.10 -1.60 7.91
C LYS A 116 16.34 -2.05 6.68
N ILE A 117 15.20 -1.40 6.42
CA ILE A 117 14.35 -1.66 5.27
C ILE A 117 14.79 -0.79 4.10
N HIS A 118 15.00 -1.41 2.95
CA HIS A 118 15.42 -0.80 1.69
C HIS A 118 14.23 -0.70 0.72
N PHE A 119 13.31 0.23 0.99
CA PHE A 119 12.12 0.43 0.15
C PHE A 119 12.44 0.79 -1.31
N GLU A 120 13.61 1.37 -1.57
CA GLU A 120 14.11 1.65 -2.90
C GLU A 120 14.32 0.39 -3.75
N GLU A 121 14.51 -0.77 -3.09
CA GLU A 121 14.65 -2.07 -3.76
C GLU A 121 13.32 -2.74 -4.07
N ALA A 122 12.22 -2.32 -3.43
CA ALA A 122 10.89 -2.89 -3.63
C ALA A 122 10.31 -2.64 -5.02
N ASN A 123 10.88 -1.70 -5.80
CA ASN A 123 10.44 -1.35 -7.14
C ASN A 123 8.90 -1.21 -7.26
N LEU A 124 8.32 -0.43 -6.35
CA LEU A 124 6.88 -0.24 -6.24
C LEU A 124 6.30 0.49 -7.46
N ILE A 125 5.00 0.35 -7.67
CA ILE A 125 4.27 1.05 -8.73
C ILE A 125 3.83 2.43 -8.25
N ASN A 126 4.01 3.44 -9.11
CA ASN A 126 3.34 4.72 -9.03
C ASN A 126 2.32 4.84 -10.16
N TYR A 127 1.14 5.40 -9.85
CA TYR A 127 0.12 5.73 -10.84
C TYR A 127 0.02 7.24 -11.00
N CYS A 128 0.16 7.73 -12.22
CA CYS A 128 0.10 9.16 -12.52
C CYS A 128 -0.58 9.38 -13.88
N HIS A 129 -1.63 10.19 -13.89
CA HIS A 129 -2.36 10.59 -15.11
C HIS A 129 -2.74 9.45 -16.07
N GLY A 130 -3.17 8.30 -15.52
CA GLY A 130 -3.62 7.17 -16.33
C GLY A 130 -2.50 6.19 -16.72
N GLU A 131 -1.27 6.42 -16.28
CA GLU A 131 -0.12 5.59 -16.60
C GLU A 131 0.57 5.06 -15.34
N TYR A 132 1.23 3.91 -15.47
CA TYR A 132 1.95 3.24 -14.40
C TYR A 132 3.46 3.44 -14.58
N TYR A 133 4.14 3.80 -13.50
CA TYR A 133 5.58 4.03 -13.46
C TYR A 133 6.23 3.23 -12.33
N PRO A 134 7.41 2.62 -12.54
CA PRO A 134 8.14 2.04 -11.43
C PRO A 134 8.73 3.14 -10.54
N MET A 135 8.83 2.88 -9.25
CA MET A 135 9.58 3.74 -8.35
C MET A 135 11.07 3.63 -8.68
N THR A 136 11.74 4.77 -8.91
CA THR A 136 13.18 4.77 -9.20
C THR A 136 14.01 4.53 -7.94
N LYS A 137 15.10 3.74 -8.07
CA LYS A 137 16.09 3.53 -6.99
C LYS A 137 16.95 4.75 -6.71
N LYS A 138 16.99 5.72 -7.63
CA LYS A 138 17.84 6.91 -7.52
C LYS A 138 17.25 7.90 -6.54
N SER A 139 17.89 8.07 -5.39
CA SER A 139 17.56 9.12 -4.43
C SER A 139 17.92 10.51 -4.98
N LEU A 140 17.02 11.47 -4.79
CA LEU A 140 17.27 12.88 -5.09
C LEU A 140 18.01 13.59 -3.95
N GLY A 141 18.04 13.01 -2.76
CA GLY A 141 18.72 13.53 -1.58
C GLY A 141 18.18 12.92 -0.30
N SER A 142 18.91 12.99 0.79
CA SER A 142 18.47 12.54 2.10
C SER A 142 17.76 13.67 2.85
N PHE A 143 16.84 13.33 3.76
CA PHE A 143 16.17 14.32 4.59
C PHE A 143 17.17 15.33 5.20
N GLY A 144 16.87 16.61 5.09
CA GLY A 144 17.73 17.69 5.57
C GLY A 144 18.95 18.02 4.70
N TYR A 145 19.08 17.42 3.48
CA TYR A 145 20.25 17.71 2.62
C TYR A 145 20.36 19.19 2.22
N SER A 146 19.25 19.89 2.07
CA SER A 146 19.20 21.30 1.65
C SER A 146 19.80 22.28 2.67
N VAL A 147 19.80 21.91 3.94
CA VAL A 147 20.31 22.75 5.05
C VAL A 147 21.64 22.25 5.63
N ARG A 148 22.26 21.24 5.02
CA ARG A 148 23.56 20.73 5.45
C ARG A 148 24.65 21.75 5.21
N LYS A 149 25.38 22.15 6.25
CA LYS A 149 26.59 22.99 6.10
C LYS A 149 27.62 22.25 5.24
N LYS A 150 28.11 22.89 4.18
CA LYS A 150 29.24 22.35 3.41
C LYS A 150 30.41 22.16 4.36
N LYS A 151 30.95 20.93 4.48
CA LYS A 151 32.21 20.72 5.20
C LYS A 151 33.26 21.61 4.50
N LYS A 152 33.85 22.58 5.22
CA LYS A 152 34.99 23.29 4.72
C LYS A 152 36.10 22.26 4.45
N LYS A 153 36.49 22.12 3.19
CA LYS A 153 37.70 21.35 2.87
C LYS A 153 38.88 22.06 3.61
N LYS A 154 39.50 21.32 4.54
CA LYS A 154 40.79 21.68 5.08
C LYS A 154 41.85 21.45 4.00
#